data_c15b410312578349f1bea070d9f53944
#
_entry.id   c15b410312578349f1bea070d9f53944
#
_cell.length_a   1.000
_cell.length_b   1.000
_cell.length_c   1.000
_cell.angle_alpha   90.00
_cell.angle_beta   90.00
_cell.angle_gamma   90.00
#
_symmetry.space_group_name_H-M   'P 1'
#
loop_
_entity.id
_entity.type
_entity.pdbx_description
1 polymer ?
#
loop_
_entity_poly.entity_id
_entity_poly.type
_entity_poly.pdbx_seq_one_letter_code
_entity_poly.pdbx_strand_id
1 'polypeptide(L)'
;MSYRALITGSSSGIGFEYAKYLSKEGWALDLVSQNKERSLESEQKLSYGNAQFHTLDLGKRESINTIIDSFETPDLIVANAGLAINGAVGDIEQAERQHYYYLMCGGVIDLIEGFIPRMVKKGNGRIVIISSIGAKASMPKSSMYSSIKAGVYAYGRSISTELKDQNISTTVCLPGYVKTQAHERMGLNHLIKKIPRWMWVSPEQVVRETEKASRKGKAEVIPGNIYKFIRPFLRFESTIKIWRNITKRN
;
A
#
# COMPACT_ATOMS: atom_id res chain seq x y z
N MET A 1 -23.18 7.53 -13.83
CA MET A 1 -21.70 7.57 -13.97
C MET A 1 -21.13 6.45 -13.08
N SER A 2 -20.19 5.66 -13.59
CA SER A 2 -19.49 4.65 -12.76
C SER A 2 -18.43 5.33 -11.89
N TYR A 3 -18.23 4.87 -10.65
CA TYR A 3 -17.11 5.31 -9.84
C TYR A 3 -15.79 4.91 -10.48
N ARG A 4 -14.74 5.74 -10.31
CA ARG A 4 -13.40 5.52 -10.85
C ARG A 4 -12.38 5.33 -9.73
N ALA A 5 -11.50 4.34 -9.88
CA ALA A 5 -10.41 4.12 -8.94
C ALA A 5 -9.04 4.09 -9.65
N LEU A 6 -8.06 4.78 -9.07
CA LEU A 6 -6.66 4.68 -9.42
C LEU A 6 -5.96 3.74 -8.43
N ILE A 7 -5.35 2.66 -8.94
CA ILE A 7 -4.67 1.66 -8.11
C ILE A 7 -3.22 1.52 -8.56
N THR A 8 -2.28 1.81 -7.67
CA THR A 8 -0.85 1.61 -7.93
C THR A 8 -0.36 0.25 -7.44
N GLY A 9 0.61 -0.34 -8.15
CA GLY A 9 1.09 -1.69 -7.86
C GLY A 9 0.03 -2.77 -8.10
N SER A 10 -0.80 -2.58 -9.12
CA SER A 10 -2.01 -3.34 -9.42
C SER A 10 -1.77 -4.73 -10.02
N SER A 11 -0.54 -5.04 -10.48
CA SER A 11 -0.26 -6.31 -11.17
C SER A 11 -0.09 -7.52 -10.27
N SER A 12 -0.17 -7.39 -8.94
CA SER A 12 -0.06 -8.52 -8.01
C SER A 12 -0.47 -8.15 -6.57
N GLY A 13 -0.62 -9.19 -5.74
CA GLY A 13 -0.80 -9.03 -4.29
C GLY A 13 -2.03 -8.19 -3.91
N ILE A 14 -1.86 -7.27 -2.96
CA ILE A 14 -2.96 -6.44 -2.43
C ILE A 14 -3.55 -5.55 -3.55
N GLY A 15 -2.72 -4.94 -4.38
CA GLY A 15 -3.19 -4.05 -5.46
C GLY A 15 -4.04 -4.78 -6.49
N PHE A 16 -3.61 -5.98 -6.91
CA PHE A 16 -4.41 -6.79 -7.83
C PHE A 16 -5.71 -7.29 -7.19
N GLU A 17 -5.68 -7.68 -5.93
CA GLU A 17 -6.89 -8.09 -5.23
C GLU A 17 -7.87 -6.92 -5.03
N TYR A 18 -7.35 -5.69 -4.84
CA TYR A 18 -8.17 -4.47 -4.85
C TYR A 18 -8.83 -4.24 -6.22
N ALA A 19 -8.06 -4.40 -7.30
CA ALA A 19 -8.59 -4.31 -8.66
C ALA A 19 -9.72 -5.32 -8.91
N LYS A 20 -9.53 -6.57 -8.50
CA LYS A 20 -10.58 -7.62 -8.58
C LYS A 20 -11.82 -7.26 -7.77
N TYR A 21 -11.63 -6.75 -6.56
CA TYR A 21 -12.74 -6.39 -5.68
C TYR A 21 -13.59 -5.27 -6.30
N LEU A 22 -12.96 -4.19 -6.75
CA LEU A 22 -13.67 -3.04 -7.33
C LEU A 22 -14.24 -3.32 -8.73
N SER A 23 -13.54 -4.14 -9.53
CA SER A 23 -14.04 -4.60 -10.83
C SER A 23 -15.38 -5.33 -10.69
N LYS A 24 -15.52 -6.22 -9.71
CA LYS A 24 -16.78 -6.90 -9.40
C LYS A 24 -17.91 -5.96 -8.97
N GLU A 25 -17.57 -4.79 -8.44
CA GLU A 25 -18.53 -3.75 -8.07
C GLU A 25 -18.84 -2.77 -9.22
N GLY A 26 -18.27 -3.00 -10.42
CA GLY A 26 -18.55 -2.20 -11.62
C GLY A 26 -17.79 -0.87 -11.68
N TRP A 27 -16.68 -0.71 -10.95
CA TRP A 27 -15.83 0.48 -11.01
C TRP A 27 -15.04 0.55 -12.31
N ALA A 28 -14.85 1.76 -12.83
CA ALA A 28 -13.83 2.04 -13.83
C ALA A 28 -12.46 2.10 -13.13
N LEU A 29 -11.44 1.43 -13.68
CA LEU A 29 -10.15 1.24 -13.04
C LEU A 29 -9.01 1.75 -13.88
N ASP A 30 -8.16 2.62 -13.31
CA ASP A 30 -6.84 2.95 -13.81
C ASP A 30 -5.81 2.16 -13.00
N LEU A 31 -5.20 1.17 -13.65
CA LEU A 31 -4.32 0.19 -13.02
C LEU A 31 -2.87 0.44 -13.42
N VAL A 32 -2.07 0.91 -12.46
CA VAL A 32 -0.67 1.28 -12.71
C VAL A 32 0.28 0.25 -12.14
N SER A 33 1.21 -0.23 -12.96
CA SER A 33 2.32 -1.10 -12.52
C SER A 33 3.56 -0.92 -13.41
N GLN A 34 4.73 -1.31 -12.90
CA GLN A 34 6.00 -1.18 -13.62
C GLN A 34 6.24 -2.32 -14.63
N ASN A 35 5.72 -3.51 -14.36
CA ASN A 35 6.01 -4.71 -15.15
C ASN A 35 4.89 -5.02 -16.14
N LYS A 36 5.19 -4.87 -17.43
CA LYS A 36 4.23 -5.05 -18.53
C LYS A 36 3.68 -6.48 -18.64
N GLU A 37 4.53 -7.48 -18.50
CA GLU A 37 4.12 -8.89 -18.61
C GLU A 37 3.12 -9.28 -17.52
N ARG A 38 3.43 -8.90 -16.27
CA ARG A 38 2.50 -9.12 -15.15
C ARG A 38 1.21 -8.32 -15.27
N SER A 39 1.25 -7.13 -15.88
CA SER A 39 0.03 -6.36 -16.17
C SER A 39 -0.85 -7.13 -17.15
N LEU A 40 -0.29 -7.67 -18.22
CA LEU A 40 -1.02 -8.49 -19.20
C LEU A 40 -1.61 -9.76 -18.57
N GLU A 41 -0.83 -10.46 -17.73
CA GLU A 41 -1.36 -11.62 -16.98
C GLU A 41 -2.50 -11.24 -16.03
N SER A 42 -2.41 -10.06 -15.43
CA SER A 42 -3.44 -9.55 -14.51
C SER A 42 -4.69 -9.14 -15.28
N GLU A 43 -4.55 -8.56 -16.46
CA GLU A 43 -5.63 -8.21 -17.36
C GLU A 43 -6.46 -9.44 -17.73
N GLN A 44 -5.81 -10.53 -18.14
CA GLN A 44 -6.48 -11.80 -18.46
C GLN A 44 -7.28 -12.40 -17.29
N LYS A 45 -6.90 -12.07 -16.06
CA LYS A 45 -7.56 -12.55 -14.82
C LYS A 45 -8.65 -11.61 -14.31
N LEU A 46 -8.74 -10.40 -14.85
CA LEU A 46 -9.81 -9.45 -14.56
C LEU A 46 -11.00 -9.71 -15.47
N SER A 47 -11.96 -10.48 -14.96
CA SER A 47 -13.12 -10.96 -15.76
C SER A 47 -14.22 -9.92 -15.93
N TYR A 48 -14.16 -8.76 -15.27
CA TYR A 48 -15.22 -7.75 -15.24
C TYR A 48 -14.66 -6.33 -15.26
N GLY A 49 -15.36 -5.42 -15.94
CA GLY A 49 -15.20 -3.99 -15.74
C GLY A 49 -14.40 -3.27 -16.82
N ASN A 50 -14.47 -1.95 -16.75
CA ASN A 50 -13.73 -1.02 -17.58
C ASN A 50 -12.37 -0.73 -16.91
N ALA A 51 -11.34 -1.54 -17.20
CA ALA A 51 -10.01 -1.41 -16.65
C ALA A 51 -9.01 -0.98 -17.74
N GLN A 52 -8.23 0.07 -17.45
CA GLN A 52 -7.11 0.52 -18.27
C GLN A 52 -5.80 0.21 -17.53
N PHE A 53 -4.87 -0.45 -18.23
CA PHE A 53 -3.58 -0.84 -17.68
C PHE A 53 -2.48 0.11 -18.17
N HIS A 54 -1.75 0.70 -17.23
CA HIS A 54 -0.68 1.64 -17.50
C HIS A 54 0.65 1.10 -16.98
N THR A 55 1.64 0.98 -17.86
CA THR A 55 2.99 0.55 -17.49
C THR A 55 3.87 1.76 -17.21
N LEU A 56 4.03 2.09 -15.92
CA LEU A 56 4.78 3.25 -15.45
C LEU A 56 5.66 2.90 -14.24
N ASP A 57 6.88 3.42 -14.22
CA ASP A 57 7.81 3.29 -13.09
C ASP A 57 7.56 4.40 -12.07
N LEU A 58 6.83 4.10 -11.01
CA LEU A 58 6.49 5.07 -9.95
C LEU A 58 7.68 5.47 -9.07
N GLY A 59 8.85 4.88 -9.27
CA GLY A 59 10.11 5.36 -8.71
C GLY A 59 10.67 6.59 -9.43
N LYS A 60 10.02 7.05 -10.50
CA LYS A 60 10.37 8.23 -11.30
C LYS A 60 9.32 9.31 -11.18
N ARG A 61 9.77 10.55 -10.95
CA ARG A 61 8.87 11.71 -10.81
C ARG A 61 8.06 11.97 -12.07
N GLU A 62 8.66 11.77 -13.23
CA GLU A 62 8.01 11.95 -14.53
C GLU A 62 6.78 11.05 -14.69
N SER A 63 6.86 9.82 -14.18
CA SER A 63 5.71 8.90 -14.21
C SER A 63 4.56 9.39 -13.31
N ILE A 64 4.87 9.95 -12.15
CA ILE A 64 3.86 10.55 -11.27
C ILE A 64 3.21 11.76 -11.93
N ASN A 65 4.00 12.66 -12.54
CA ASN A 65 3.48 13.81 -13.27
C ASN A 65 2.58 13.37 -14.44
N THR A 66 3.00 12.35 -15.21
CA THR A 66 2.17 11.78 -16.29
C THR A 66 0.81 11.33 -15.79
N ILE A 67 0.75 10.66 -14.64
CA ILE A 67 -0.53 10.22 -14.05
C ILE A 67 -1.37 11.44 -13.64
N ILE A 68 -0.78 12.40 -12.95
CA ILE A 68 -1.49 13.60 -12.48
C ILE A 68 -2.07 14.39 -13.66
N ASP A 69 -1.30 14.56 -14.73
CA ASP A 69 -1.69 15.39 -15.87
C ASP A 69 -2.69 14.72 -16.81
N SER A 70 -2.59 13.39 -16.97
CA SER A 70 -3.33 12.67 -18.03
C SER A 70 -4.55 11.90 -17.52
N PHE A 71 -4.63 11.59 -16.20
CA PHE A 71 -5.72 10.75 -15.70
C PHE A 71 -6.89 11.60 -15.20
N GLU A 72 -8.09 11.05 -15.37
CA GLU A 72 -9.29 11.64 -14.79
C GLU A 72 -9.22 11.63 -13.26
N THR A 73 -9.94 12.56 -12.62
CA THR A 73 -10.00 12.64 -11.16
C THR A 73 -10.69 11.40 -10.58
N PRO A 74 -9.98 10.54 -9.87
CA PRO A 74 -10.56 9.32 -9.30
C PRO A 74 -11.50 9.64 -8.12
N ASP A 75 -12.46 8.75 -7.86
CA ASP A 75 -13.25 8.73 -6.63
C ASP A 75 -12.50 8.02 -5.49
N LEU A 76 -11.57 7.11 -5.86
CA LEU A 76 -10.74 6.38 -4.94
C LEU A 76 -9.30 6.29 -5.45
N ILE A 77 -8.34 6.69 -4.64
CA ILE A 77 -6.92 6.39 -4.85
C ILE A 77 -6.51 5.25 -3.92
N VAL A 78 -5.93 4.19 -4.47
CA VAL A 78 -5.28 3.11 -3.71
C VAL A 78 -3.77 3.18 -3.95
N ALA A 79 -3.06 3.89 -3.08
CA ALA A 79 -1.61 4.01 -3.10
C ALA A 79 -0.99 2.76 -2.46
N ASN A 80 -0.70 1.75 -3.31
CA ASN A 80 -0.27 0.42 -2.87
C ASN A 80 1.11 0.02 -3.40
N ALA A 81 1.61 0.61 -4.48
CA ALA A 81 2.90 0.26 -5.06
C ALA A 81 4.00 0.20 -4.00
N GLY A 82 4.81 -0.85 -4.05
CA GLY A 82 5.88 -1.01 -3.08
C GLY A 82 6.65 -2.31 -3.22
N LEU A 83 7.79 -2.33 -2.57
CA LEU A 83 8.74 -3.43 -2.54
C LEU A 83 9.00 -3.83 -1.09
N ALA A 84 9.38 -5.08 -0.88
CA ALA A 84 10.00 -5.48 0.38
C ALA A 84 11.48 -5.07 0.33
N ILE A 85 11.98 -4.41 1.35
CA ILE A 85 13.39 -4.04 1.48
C ILE A 85 13.97 -4.85 2.64
N ASN A 86 15.08 -5.52 2.39
CA ASN A 86 15.81 -6.25 3.42
C ASN A 86 17.31 -5.95 3.27
N GLY A 87 17.89 -5.33 4.29
CA GLY A 87 19.30 -5.00 4.33
C GLY A 87 19.67 -4.47 5.72
N ALA A 88 20.88 -4.77 6.18
CA ALA A 88 21.39 -4.17 7.39
C ALA A 88 21.74 -2.68 7.16
N VAL A 89 22.02 -1.98 8.23
CA VAL A 89 22.46 -0.58 8.13
C VAL A 89 23.83 -0.58 7.43
N GLY A 90 23.89 0.18 6.35
CA GLY A 90 25.10 0.27 5.49
C GLY A 90 25.08 -0.61 4.23
N ASP A 91 24.21 -1.63 4.15
CA ASP A 91 24.18 -2.56 3.01
C ASP A 91 23.52 -1.97 1.74
N ILE A 92 22.64 -0.98 1.89
CA ILE A 92 21.84 -0.46 0.78
C ILE A 92 22.50 0.80 0.24
N GLU A 93 22.84 0.78 -1.04
CA GLU A 93 23.44 1.91 -1.74
C GLU A 93 22.56 3.17 -1.71
N GLN A 94 23.20 4.35 -1.77
CA GLN A 94 22.48 5.63 -1.67
C GLN A 94 21.41 5.78 -2.76
N ALA A 95 21.73 5.44 -4.00
CA ALA A 95 20.79 5.53 -5.12
C ALA A 95 19.56 4.64 -4.91
N GLU A 96 19.75 3.40 -4.41
CA GLU A 96 18.67 2.50 -4.07
C GLU A 96 17.80 3.05 -2.93
N ARG A 97 18.43 3.61 -1.88
CA ARG A 97 17.70 4.25 -0.78
C ARG A 97 16.79 5.37 -1.27
N GLN A 98 17.31 6.23 -2.16
CA GLN A 98 16.55 7.32 -2.77
C GLN A 98 15.39 6.79 -3.62
N HIS A 99 15.64 5.79 -4.45
CA HIS A 99 14.62 5.14 -5.27
C HIS A 99 13.50 4.53 -4.41
N TYR A 100 13.86 3.75 -3.39
CA TYR A 100 12.86 3.12 -2.49
C TYR A 100 12.05 4.17 -1.71
N TYR A 101 12.72 5.23 -1.25
CA TYR A 101 12.04 6.31 -0.55
C TYR A 101 11.05 7.01 -1.47
N TYR A 102 11.46 7.34 -2.70
CA TYR A 102 10.57 8.00 -3.65
C TYR A 102 9.40 7.08 -4.03
N LEU A 103 9.66 5.85 -4.45
CA LEU A 103 8.62 4.89 -4.85
C LEU A 103 7.53 4.70 -3.79
N MET A 104 7.89 4.61 -2.52
CA MET A 104 6.97 4.18 -1.45
C MET A 104 6.58 5.27 -0.45
N CYS A 105 7.16 6.47 -0.56
CA CYS A 105 6.82 7.62 0.29
C CYS A 105 6.71 8.91 -0.52
N GLY A 106 7.78 9.46 -1.07
CA GLY A 106 7.77 10.73 -1.77
C GLY A 106 6.81 10.74 -2.96
N GLY A 107 6.91 9.75 -3.85
CA GLY A 107 6.02 9.63 -5.01
C GLY A 107 4.56 9.34 -4.63
N VAL A 108 4.31 8.67 -3.50
CA VAL A 108 2.96 8.50 -2.96
C VAL A 108 2.37 9.84 -2.52
N ILE A 109 3.18 10.67 -1.85
CA ILE A 109 2.79 12.02 -1.44
C ILE A 109 2.53 12.89 -2.68
N ASP A 110 3.48 12.96 -3.61
CA ASP A 110 3.36 13.74 -4.85
C ASP A 110 2.07 13.35 -5.63
N LEU A 111 1.78 12.05 -5.74
CA LEU A 111 0.58 11.54 -6.41
C LEU A 111 -0.71 12.03 -5.73
N ILE A 112 -0.78 11.89 -4.42
CA ILE A 112 -1.97 12.28 -3.65
C ILE A 112 -2.16 13.79 -3.70
N GLU A 113 -1.11 14.58 -3.41
CA GLU A 113 -1.13 16.04 -3.47
C GLU A 113 -1.58 16.55 -4.85
N GLY A 114 -1.13 15.91 -5.93
CA GLY A 114 -1.54 16.27 -7.29
C GLY A 114 -3.03 16.07 -7.58
N PHE A 115 -3.68 15.11 -6.93
CA PHE A 115 -5.12 14.86 -7.09
C PHE A 115 -6.01 15.62 -6.09
N ILE A 116 -5.51 15.97 -4.91
CA ILE A 116 -6.31 16.64 -3.86
C ILE A 116 -7.09 17.85 -4.39
N PRO A 117 -6.49 18.83 -5.11
CA PRO A 117 -7.24 20.01 -5.57
C PRO A 117 -8.44 19.67 -6.45
N ARG A 118 -8.29 18.62 -7.31
CA ARG A 118 -9.36 18.17 -8.19
C ARG A 118 -10.43 17.38 -7.43
N MET A 119 -10.04 16.57 -6.42
CA MET A 119 -10.97 15.86 -5.55
C MET A 119 -11.77 16.83 -4.69
N VAL A 120 -11.13 17.88 -4.15
CA VAL A 120 -11.80 18.96 -3.39
C VAL A 120 -12.81 19.68 -4.27
N LYS A 121 -12.42 20.06 -5.50
CA LYS A 121 -13.34 20.68 -6.47
C LYS A 121 -14.52 19.76 -6.83
N LYS A 122 -14.30 18.45 -6.87
CA LYS A 122 -15.35 17.44 -7.11
C LYS A 122 -16.29 17.28 -5.90
N GLY A 123 -15.83 17.68 -4.69
CA GLY A 123 -16.60 17.64 -3.44
C GLY A 123 -16.70 16.26 -2.79
N ASN A 124 -15.96 15.28 -3.27
CA ASN A 124 -15.88 13.95 -2.66
C ASN A 124 -14.59 13.21 -3.06
N GLY A 125 -14.17 12.26 -2.24
CA GLY A 125 -13.05 11.40 -2.56
C GLY A 125 -12.65 10.47 -1.42
N ARG A 126 -12.02 9.35 -1.79
CA ARG A 126 -11.43 8.42 -0.84
C ARG A 126 -9.97 8.14 -1.20
N ILE A 127 -9.13 8.09 -0.19
CA ILE A 127 -7.70 7.79 -0.33
C ILE A 127 -7.39 6.61 0.59
N VAL A 128 -6.84 5.56 0.03
CA VAL A 128 -6.32 4.39 0.75
C VAL A 128 -4.82 4.32 0.55
N ILE A 129 -4.07 4.33 1.65
CA ILE A 129 -2.61 4.23 1.63
C ILE A 129 -2.21 2.88 2.25
N ILE A 130 -1.53 2.04 1.49
CA ILE A 130 -1.00 0.77 2.01
C ILE A 130 0.39 1.00 2.62
N SER A 131 0.40 1.20 3.93
CA SER A 131 1.62 1.25 4.73
C SER A 131 2.00 -0.17 5.22
N SER A 132 2.36 -0.35 6.46
CA SER A 132 2.71 -1.63 7.08
C SER A 132 2.63 -1.53 8.60
N ILE A 133 2.41 -2.65 9.28
CA ILE A 133 2.62 -2.75 10.73
C ILE A 133 4.08 -2.41 11.11
N GLY A 134 5.02 -2.59 10.17
CA GLY A 134 6.42 -2.17 10.31
C GLY A 134 6.62 -0.66 10.49
N ALA A 135 5.62 0.16 10.18
CA ALA A 135 5.63 1.59 10.51
C ALA A 135 5.56 1.85 12.03
N LYS A 136 5.08 0.87 12.81
CA LYS A 136 4.91 0.96 14.27
C LYS A 136 5.83 0.04 15.05
N ALA A 137 6.59 -0.83 14.37
CA ALA A 137 7.45 -1.82 15.00
C ALA A 137 8.81 -1.86 14.31
N SER A 138 9.85 -1.41 14.98
CA SER A 138 11.22 -1.45 14.46
C SER A 138 11.79 -2.85 14.55
N MET A 139 12.23 -3.39 13.40
CA MET A 139 12.82 -4.73 13.30
C MET A 139 14.23 -4.65 12.70
N PRO A 140 15.16 -5.52 13.12
CA PRO A 140 16.47 -5.65 12.47
C PRO A 140 16.34 -5.83 10.96
N LYS A 141 17.28 -5.31 10.20
CA LYS A 141 17.32 -5.37 8.71
C LYS A 141 16.09 -4.76 8.03
N SER A 142 15.35 -3.89 8.73
CA SER A 142 14.13 -3.21 8.22
C SER A 142 14.19 -1.71 8.42
N SER A 143 15.32 -1.14 8.79
CA SER A 143 15.45 0.30 9.11
C SER A 143 14.91 1.18 7.97
N MET A 144 15.38 0.92 6.74
CA MET A 144 14.94 1.67 5.56
C MET A 144 13.45 1.46 5.26
N TYR A 145 12.97 0.21 5.27
CA TYR A 145 11.57 -0.09 5.05
C TYR A 145 10.65 0.54 6.11
N SER A 146 11.03 0.42 7.38
CA SER A 146 10.23 0.95 8.50
C SER A 146 10.16 2.49 8.46
N SER A 147 11.27 3.17 8.15
CA SER A 147 11.29 4.64 8.03
C SER A 147 10.39 5.13 6.90
N ILE A 148 10.45 4.49 5.73
CA ILE A 148 9.59 4.80 4.57
C ILE A 148 8.12 4.61 4.93
N LYS A 149 7.77 3.44 5.50
CA LYS A 149 6.38 3.12 5.85
C LYS A 149 5.86 3.97 7.03
N ALA A 150 6.73 4.41 7.94
CA ALA A 150 6.39 5.36 8.99
C ALA A 150 6.13 6.77 8.41
N GLY A 151 6.93 7.21 7.45
CA GLY A 151 6.74 8.50 6.76
C GLY A 151 5.38 8.58 6.08
N VAL A 152 5.05 7.62 5.22
CA VAL A 152 3.78 7.62 4.51
C VAL A 152 2.58 7.37 5.45
N TYR A 153 2.80 6.65 6.56
CA TYR A 153 1.79 6.51 7.62
C TYR A 153 1.50 7.85 8.29
N ALA A 154 2.53 8.59 8.70
CA ALA A 154 2.38 9.89 9.33
C ALA A 154 1.66 10.88 8.41
N TYR A 155 2.08 10.96 7.14
CA TYR A 155 1.42 11.76 6.11
C TYR A 155 -0.08 11.42 5.99
N GLY A 156 -0.40 10.15 5.77
CA GLY A 156 -1.80 9.72 5.61
C GLY A 156 -2.67 9.98 6.85
N ARG A 157 -2.09 9.93 8.06
CA ARG A 157 -2.78 10.28 9.30
C ARG A 157 -3.06 11.78 9.38
N SER A 158 -2.12 12.63 8.97
CA SER A 158 -2.29 14.08 8.96
C SER A 158 -3.39 14.50 7.99
N ILE A 159 -3.30 14.09 6.74
CA ILE A 159 -4.31 14.45 5.73
C ILE A 159 -5.69 13.86 6.03
N SER A 160 -5.79 12.77 6.79
CA SER A 160 -7.10 12.23 7.23
C SER A 160 -7.86 13.17 8.15
N THR A 161 -7.17 14.08 8.81
CA THR A 161 -7.76 15.13 9.66
C THR A 161 -7.99 16.40 8.87
N GLU A 162 -7.02 16.81 8.07
CA GLU A 162 -7.06 18.04 7.28
C GLU A 162 -8.15 18.06 6.21
N LEU A 163 -8.40 16.90 5.56
CA LEU A 163 -9.37 16.78 4.47
C LEU A 163 -10.80 16.41 4.91
N LYS A 164 -10.99 16.22 6.22
CA LYS A 164 -12.28 15.74 6.75
C LYS A 164 -13.45 16.66 6.40
N ASP A 165 -13.26 17.96 6.54
CA ASP A 165 -14.29 18.95 6.28
C ASP A 165 -14.50 19.21 4.76
N GLN A 166 -13.66 18.62 3.92
CA GLN A 166 -13.74 18.69 2.46
C GLN A 166 -14.39 17.46 1.83
N ASN A 167 -15.04 16.63 2.66
CA ASN A 167 -15.68 15.37 2.24
C ASN A 167 -14.70 14.39 1.52
N ILE A 168 -13.43 14.45 1.91
CA ILE A 168 -12.39 13.51 1.45
C ILE A 168 -11.94 12.69 2.65
N SER A 169 -12.05 11.37 2.55
CA SER A 169 -11.61 10.48 3.61
C SER A 169 -10.29 9.79 3.26
N THR A 170 -9.37 9.74 4.20
CA THR A 170 -8.10 9.01 4.05
C THR A 170 -8.03 7.87 5.05
N THR A 171 -7.72 6.67 4.57
CA THR A 171 -7.52 5.46 5.39
C THR A 171 -6.12 4.90 5.17
N VAL A 172 -5.33 4.85 6.23
CA VAL A 172 -4.02 4.17 6.19
C VAL A 172 -4.20 2.72 6.64
N CYS A 173 -3.89 1.81 5.74
CA CYS A 173 -3.86 0.37 6.01
C CYS A 173 -2.47 -0.05 6.50
N LEU A 174 -2.42 -0.79 7.60
CA LEU A 174 -1.21 -1.31 8.21
C LEU A 174 -1.24 -2.84 8.23
N PRO A 175 -1.06 -3.50 7.07
CA PRO A 175 -1.04 -4.95 7.04
C PRO A 175 0.18 -5.51 7.77
N GLY A 176 0.01 -6.69 8.36
CA GLY A 176 1.12 -7.51 8.84
C GLY A 176 1.77 -8.31 7.71
N TYR A 177 2.09 -9.58 7.96
CA TYR A 177 2.58 -10.48 6.92
C TYR A 177 1.45 -10.89 5.99
N VAL A 178 1.52 -10.47 4.72
CA VAL A 178 0.52 -10.80 3.71
C VAL A 178 1.07 -11.84 2.75
N LYS A 179 0.33 -12.91 2.54
CA LYS A 179 0.74 -13.99 1.64
C LYS A 179 0.63 -13.51 0.19
N THR A 180 1.71 -12.95 -0.34
CA THR A 180 1.82 -12.48 -1.73
C THR A 180 3.06 -13.03 -2.40
N GLN A 181 3.06 -13.08 -3.72
CA GLN A 181 4.24 -13.46 -4.51
C GLN A 181 5.42 -12.46 -4.40
N ALA A 182 5.20 -11.29 -3.78
CA ALA A 182 6.25 -10.29 -3.61
C ALA A 182 7.46 -10.83 -2.82
N HIS A 183 7.22 -11.62 -1.77
CA HIS A 183 8.29 -12.22 -0.96
C HIS A 183 9.12 -13.23 -1.76
N GLU A 184 8.48 -14.06 -2.59
CA GLU A 184 9.15 -15.06 -3.43
C GLU A 184 10.05 -14.39 -4.47
N ARG A 185 9.52 -13.36 -5.14
CA ARG A 185 10.23 -12.59 -6.17
C ARG A 185 11.47 -11.86 -5.64
N MET A 186 11.47 -11.51 -4.37
CA MET A 186 12.59 -10.82 -3.72
C MET A 186 13.57 -11.77 -3.02
N GLY A 187 13.49 -13.08 -3.29
CA GLY A 187 14.35 -14.08 -2.68
C GLY A 187 14.15 -14.25 -1.17
N LEU A 188 13.04 -13.75 -0.63
CA LEU A 188 12.75 -13.78 0.81
C LEU A 188 12.05 -15.07 1.26
N ASN A 189 12.16 -16.15 0.47
CA ASN A 189 11.58 -17.46 0.78
C ASN A 189 12.03 -18.01 2.14
N HIS A 190 13.25 -17.69 2.57
CA HIS A 190 13.77 -18.05 3.86
C HIS A 190 12.99 -17.38 5.01
N LEU A 191 12.46 -16.16 4.82
CA LEU A 191 11.60 -15.48 5.80
C LEU A 191 10.21 -16.09 5.85
N ILE A 192 9.66 -16.51 4.70
CA ILE A 192 8.34 -17.15 4.64
C ILE A 192 8.32 -18.40 5.52
N LYS A 193 9.38 -19.22 5.48
CA LYS A 193 9.50 -20.45 6.28
C LYS A 193 9.64 -20.17 7.78
N LYS A 194 10.14 -19.00 8.18
CA LYS A 194 10.35 -18.62 9.59
C LYS A 194 9.10 -18.05 10.26
N ILE A 195 8.17 -17.48 9.47
CA ILE A 195 6.99 -16.81 10.01
C ILE A 195 5.89 -17.83 10.26
N PRO A 196 5.35 -17.94 11.49
CA PRO A 196 4.27 -18.85 11.81
C PRO A 196 3.02 -18.64 10.93
N ARG A 197 2.35 -19.74 10.58
CA ARG A 197 1.18 -19.70 9.68
C ARG A 197 0.06 -18.78 10.15
N TRP A 198 -0.16 -18.68 11.46
CA TRP A 198 -1.21 -17.85 12.05
C TRP A 198 -0.94 -16.33 11.96
N MET A 199 0.29 -15.94 11.62
CA MET A 199 0.64 -14.54 11.37
C MET A 199 0.35 -14.09 9.93
N TRP A 200 0.03 -15.01 9.02
CA TRP A 200 -0.24 -14.66 7.63
C TRP A 200 -1.69 -14.24 7.42
N VAL A 201 -1.86 -13.13 6.71
CA VAL A 201 -3.16 -12.61 6.27
C VAL A 201 -3.25 -12.74 4.76
N SER A 202 -4.44 -13.10 4.25
CA SER A 202 -4.62 -13.15 2.79
C SER A 202 -4.82 -11.74 2.21
N PRO A 203 -4.43 -11.49 0.94
CA PRO A 203 -4.70 -10.24 0.25
C PRO A 203 -6.19 -9.88 0.24
N GLU A 204 -7.07 -10.86 0.05
CA GLU A 204 -8.53 -10.70 0.04
C GLU A 204 -9.04 -10.19 1.39
N GLN A 205 -8.50 -10.71 2.49
CA GLN A 205 -8.86 -10.24 3.83
C GLN A 205 -8.38 -8.81 4.04
N VAL A 206 -7.15 -8.47 3.60
CA VAL A 206 -6.62 -7.10 3.69
C VAL A 206 -7.53 -6.15 2.93
N VAL A 207 -7.89 -6.44 1.69
CA VAL A 207 -8.76 -5.60 0.86
C VAL A 207 -10.14 -5.44 1.50
N ARG A 208 -10.79 -6.52 1.87
CA ARG A 208 -12.13 -6.49 2.48
C ARG A 208 -12.17 -5.64 3.76
N GLU A 209 -11.19 -5.81 4.65
CA GLU A 209 -11.14 -5.06 5.90
C GLU A 209 -10.78 -3.59 5.66
N THR A 210 -9.91 -3.31 4.70
CA THR A 210 -9.51 -1.95 4.34
C THR A 210 -10.65 -1.20 3.67
N GLU A 211 -11.33 -1.82 2.71
CA GLU A 211 -12.45 -1.19 2.02
C GLU A 211 -13.61 -0.92 2.99
N LYS A 212 -13.92 -1.87 3.88
CA LYS A 212 -14.91 -1.65 4.96
C LYS A 212 -14.54 -0.48 5.88
N ALA A 213 -13.25 -0.27 6.16
CA ALA A 213 -12.79 0.85 6.98
C ALA A 213 -12.84 2.17 6.20
N SER A 214 -12.39 2.18 4.95
CA SER A 214 -12.37 3.33 4.05
C SER A 214 -13.79 3.87 3.80
N ARG A 215 -14.75 3.01 3.49
CA ARG A 215 -16.17 3.40 3.33
C ARG A 215 -16.80 4.01 4.59
N LYS A 216 -16.22 3.73 5.76
CA LYS A 216 -16.64 4.30 7.04
C LYS A 216 -15.84 5.54 7.44
N GLY A 217 -14.97 6.05 6.58
CA GLY A 217 -14.10 7.18 6.88
C GLY A 217 -13.11 6.95 8.02
N LYS A 218 -12.75 5.67 8.32
CA LYS A 218 -11.78 5.39 9.38
C LYS A 218 -10.37 5.77 8.92
N ALA A 219 -9.69 6.58 9.70
CA ALA A 219 -8.34 7.05 9.39
C ALA A 219 -7.25 5.96 9.42
N GLU A 220 -7.52 4.82 10.07
CA GLU A 220 -6.56 3.71 10.18
C GLU A 220 -7.26 2.36 10.23
N VAL A 221 -6.66 1.36 9.60
CA VAL A 221 -7.07 -0.04 9.73
C VAL A 221 -5.86 -0.97 9.83
N ILE A 222 -5.95 -1.97 10.68
CA ILE A 222 -4.96 -3.04 10.82
C ILE A 222 -5.67 -4.36 10.50
N PRO A 223 -5.47 -4.92 9.30
CA PRO A 223 -6.09 -6.19 8.92
C PRO A 223 -5.53 -7.39 9.71
N GLY A 224 -6.41 -8.33 10.02
CA GLY A 224 -6.07 -9.54 10.75
C GLY A 224 -6.19 -9.39 12.27
N ASN A 225 -6.88 -10.35 12.91
CA ASN A 225 -7.22 -10.26 14.33
C ASN A 225 -6.00 -10.27 15.24
N ILE A 226 -4.96 -11.03 14.88
CA ILE A 226 -3.72 -11.06 15.67
C ILE A 226 -3.04 -9.68 15.71
N TYR A 227 -3.02 -8.96 14.60
CA TYR A 227 -2.40 -7.64 14.53
C TYR A 227 -3.22 -6.58 15.26
N LYS A 228 -4.55 -6.71 15.28
CA LYS A 228 -5.42 -5.87 16.10
C LYS A 228 -5.15 -6.07 17.58
N PHE A 229 -4.97 -7.33 17.99
CA PHE A 229 -4.69 -7.69 19.39
C PHE A 229 -3.33 -7.17 19.85
N ILE A 230 -2.27 -7.34 19.07
CA ILE A 230 -0.92 -6.92 19.46
C ILE A 230 -0.66 -5.42 19.29
N ARG A 231 -1.51 -4.69 18.55
CA ARG A 231 -1.35 -3.26 18.25
C ARG A 231 -1.02 -2.38 19.48
N PRO A 232 -1.74 -2.44 20.59
CA PRO A 232 -1.49 -1.59 21.74
C PRO A 232 -0.13 -1.88 22.39
N PHE A 233 0.41 -3.06 22.18
CA PHE A 233 1.66 -3.53 22.77
C PHE A 233 2.89 -3.22 21.90
N LEU A 234 2.73 -2.86 20.62
CA LEU A 234 3.86 -2.60 19.71
C LEU A 234 4.75 -1.41 20.12
N ARG A 235 4.30 -0.58 21.06
CA ARG A 235 5.07 0.53 21.64
C ARG A 235 6.10 0.06 22.69
N PHE A 236 5.98 -1.18 23.19
CA PHE A 236 6.86 -1.70 24.23
C PHE A 236 7.99 -2.54 23.62
N GLU A 237 9.22 -2.28 24.05
CA GLU A 237 10.38 -3.05 23.57
C GLU A 237 10.28 -4.55 23.86
N SER A 238 9.68 -4.92 25.01
CA SER A 238 9.44 -6.33 25.36
C SER A 238 8.62 -7.06 24.30
N THR A 239 7.58 -6.41 23.77
CA THR A 239 6.74 -6.97 22.71
C THR A 239 7.54 -7.12 21.41
N ILE A 240 8.37 -6.13 21.07
CA ILE A 240 9.24 -6.18 19.89
C ILE A 240 10.26 -7.33 20.04
N LYS A 241 10.84 -7.52 21.22
CA LYS A 241 11.74 -8.67 21.50
C LYS A 241 11.04 -10.01 21.31
N ILE A 242 9.82 -10.17 21.85
CA ILE A 242 9.01 -11.38 21.68
C ILE A 242 8.72 -11.62 20.19
N TRP A 243 8.30 -10.59 19.46
CA TRP A 243 8.04 -10.68 18.02
C TRP A 243 9.29 -11.10 17.24
N ARG A 244 10.46 -10.50 17.54
CA ARG A 244 11.74 -10.87 16.92
C ARG A 244 12.04 -12.35 17.13
N ASN A 245 11.87 -12.85 18.35
CA ASN A 245 12.12 -14.26 18.68
C ASN A 245 11.15 -15.19 17.90
N ILE A 246 9.86 -14.87 17.88
CA ILE A 246 8.85 -15.66 17.13
C ILE A 246 9.15 -15.70 15.63
N THR A 247 9.58 -14.58 15.06
CA THR A 247 9.86 -14.47 13.61
C THR A 247 11.32 -14.78 13.27
N LYS A 248 12.14 -15.15 14.24
CA LYS A 248 13.59 -15.45 14.09
C LYS A 248 14.35 -14.37 13.30
N ARG A 249 14.00 -13.12 13.54
CA ARG A 249 14.68 -11.93 12.98
C ARG A 249 15.74 -11.45 13.97
N ASN A 250 16.95 -11.97 13.83
CA ASN A 250 18.13 -11.54 14.58
C ASN A 250 19.00 -10.65 13.69
#